data_c4f1665d2d8c2320dd2614cd57fbac18
#
_entry.id   c4f1665d2d8c2320dd2614cd57fbac18
#
_cell.length_a   1.000
_cell.length_b   1.000
_cell.length_c   1.000
_cell.angle_alpha   90.00
_cell.angle_beta   90.00
_cell.angle_gamma   90.00
#
_symmetry.space_group_name_H-M   'P 1'
#
loop_
_entity.id
_entity.type
_entity.pdbx_description
1 polymer ?
#
loop_
_entity_poly.entity_id
_entity_poly.type
_entity_poly.pdbx_seq_one_letter_code
_entity_poly.pdbx_strand_id
1 'polypeptide(L)'
;MANADLDLYARPQKRIRINRRRWINLLDLGEGGPTVVLCGGDRSTTLIWARVQSELARDFRVVAYDRAGLGFSDPGAFPRTTRRIVGDLRAALRAAGIEPPYVLVGASNGGFETRWFARHHPDEVTGMVLVDTTADDWTLRQQAAAPSWRPAWRNYLNQLRYVADCARSGSLRPGLAEYAQYVPQPMAQLPEALNDRRRDEALTPGYWRTHISECEAIEAASAAGGVDTRALLGDLPLVVLSAGVRIAPPLPNDEVRAFLATLEAGQEALVALSTLGVRHCIADSGHNIQIDRPEAVIAAVTEVVAMTGTRAS
;
A
#
# COMPACT_ATOMS: atom_id res chain seq x y z
N MET A 1 2.39 -22.45 7.63
CA MET A 1 2.05 -22.56 6.20
C MET A 1 3.10 -23.40 5.50
N ALA A 2 2.71 -24.33 4.62
CA ALA A 2 3.66 -25.03 3.77
C ALA A 2 4.22 -24.04 2.71
N ASN A 3 5.50 -24.14 2.37
CA ASN A 3 6.16 -23.28 1.36
C ASN A 3 5.44 -23.30 -0.01
N ALA A 4 4.73 -24.37 -0.35
CA ALA A 4 4.01 -24.52 -1.62
C ALA A 4 2.90 -23.48 -1.84
N ASP A 5 2.25 -22.99 -0.78
CA ASP A 5 1.18 -21.97 -0.90
C ASP A 5 1.76 -20.58 -1.20
N LEU A 6 3.00 -20.31 -0.81
CA LEU A 6 3.63 -19.02 -1.05
C LEU A 6 4.20 -18.89 -2.48
N ASP A 7 4.55 -20.01 -3.13
CA ASP A 7 5.06 -20.02 -4.51
C ASP A 7 4.02 -19.49 -5.52
N LEU A 8 2.73 -19.48 -5.14
CA LEU A 8 1.66 -18.87 -5.92
C LEU A 8 1.95 -17.40 -6.22
N TYR A 9 2.58 -16.68 -5.29
CA TYR A 9 2.88 -15.26 -5.43
C TYR A 9 4.12 -14.99 -6.32
N ALA A 10 4.92 -16.00 -6.64
CA ALA A 10 6.09 -15.86 -7.51
C ALA A 10 5.76 -15.88 -9.01
N ARG A 11 4.53 -16.17 -9.41
CA ARG A 11 4.10 -16.33 -10.81
C ARG A 11 2.85 -15.50 -11.12
N PRO A 12 2.54 -15.25 -12.42
CA PRO A 12 1.29 -14.59 -12.81
C PRO A 12 0.08 -15.38 -12.29
N GLN A 13 -0.90 -14.63 -11.75
CA GLN A 13 -2.16 -15.19 -11.29
C GLN A 13 -3.25 -14.93 -12.34
N LYS A 14 -4.43 -14.50 -11.93
CA LYS A 14 -5.54 -14.23 -12.83
C LYS A 14 -5.39 -12.86 -13.49
N ARG A 15 -5.00 -12.80 -14.74
CA ARG A 15 -4.94 -11.55 -15.51
C ARG A 15 -6.34 -11.16 -16.00
N ILE A 16 -6.86 -10.06 -15.47
CA ILE A 16 -8.19 -9.52 -15.75
C ILE A 16 -8.08 -8.40 -16.78
N ARG A 17 -8.83 -8.52 -17.88
CA ARG A 17 -8.86 -7.49 -18.91
C ARG A 17 -9.74 -6.32 -18.48
N ILE A 18 -9.15 -5.17 -18.24
CA ILE A 18 -9.86 -3.96 -17.77
C ILE A 18 -10.29 -3.03 -18.93
N ASN A 19 -9.69 -3.19 -20.10
CA ASN A 19 -10.08 -2.50 -21.32
C ASN A 19 -9.49 -3.21 -22.56
N ARG A 20 -9.61 -2.60 -23.75
CA ARG A 20 -9.15 -3.22 -25.01
C ARG A 20 -7.65 -3.57 -25.02
N ARG A 21 -6.81 -2.91 -24.19
CA ARG A 21 -5.34 -2.98 -24.29
C ARG A 21 -4.64 -3.37 -22.99
N ARG A 22 -5.34 -3.37 -21.83
CA ARG A 22 -4.68 -3.54 -20.54
C ARG A 22 -5.31 -4.63 -19.70
N TRP A 23 -4.43 -5.32 -18.97
CA TRP A 23 -4.76 -6.38 -18.04
C TRP A 23 -4.20 -6.03 -16.66
N ILE A 24 -4.94 -6.36 -15.62
CA ILE A 24 -4.53 -6.26 -14.21
C ILE A 24 -4.42 -7.67 -13.66
N ASN A 25 -3.33 -7.94 -12.96
CA ASN A 25 -3.12 -9.20 -12.26
C ASN A 25 -3.84 -9.15 -10.92
N LEU A 26 -4.73 -10.12 -10.69
CA LEU A 26 -5.44 -10.34 -9.44
C LEU A 26 -5.07 -11.71 -8.87
N LEU A 27 -4.94 -11.77 -7.55
CA LEU A 27 -4.96 -13.01 -6.79
C LEU A 27 -6.21 -13.02 -5.93
N ASP A 28 -7.13 -13.92 -6.24
CA ASP A 28 -8.46 -14.07 -5.63
C ASP A 28 -8.48 -15.42 -4.92
N LEU A 29 -8.55 -15.41 -3.60
CA LEU A 29 -8.49 -16.59 -2.74
C LEU A 29 -9.66 -16.61 -1.76
N GLY A 30 -10.07 -17.81 -1.36
CA GLY A 30 -11.15 -18.02 -0.38
C GLY A 30 -12.52 -17.70 -0.94
N GLU A 31 -13.52 -17.97 -0.12
CA GLU A 31 -14.94 -17.78 -0.42
C GLU A 31 -15.69 -17.32 0.84
N GLY A 32 -16.89 -16.76 0.68
CA GLY A 32 -17.74 -16.33 1.79
C GLY A 32 -17.36 -14.99 2.40
N GLY A 33 -18.10 -14.59 3.43
CA GLY A 33 -17.95 -13.34 4.14
C GLY A 33 -18.03 -12.09 3.26
N PRO A 34 -17.69 -10.90 3.78
CA PRO A 34 -17.46 -9.74 2.95
C PRO A 34 -16.14 -9.92 2.16
N THR A 35 -16.11 -9.44 0.92
CA THR A 35 -14.87 -9.46 0.14
C THR A 35 -13.84 -8.47 0.73
N VAL A 36 -12.65 -8.97 1.08
CA VAL A 36 -11.52 -8.18 1.55
C VAL A 36 -10.62 -7.83 0.36
N VAL A 37 -10.34 -6.55 0.13
CA VAL A 37 -9.49 -6.08 -0.96
C VAL A 37 -8.19 -5.49 -0.38
N LEU A 38 -7.05 -6.06 -0.76
CA LEU A 38 -5.73 -5.71 -0.25
C LEU A 38 -4.99 -4.78 -1.21
N CYS A 39 -4.78 -3.52 -0.79
CA CYS A 39 -4.07 -2.48 -1.53
C CYS A 39 -2.64 -2.35 -1.00
N GLY A 40 -1.66 -2.72 -1.80
CA GLY A 40 -0.25 -2.72 -1.42
C GLY A 40 0.35 -1.33 -1.30
N GLY A 41 1.42 -1.23 -0.50
CA GLY A 41 2.20 -0.01 -0.32
C GLY A 41 3.06 0.35 -1.54
N ASP A 42 3.99 1.24 -1.30
CA ASP A 42 4.94 1.68 -2.30
C ASP A 42 5.71 0.50 -2.91
N ARG A 43 5.81 0.46 -4.23
CA ARG A 43 6.53 -0.60 -4.97
C ARG A 43 6.06 -2.03 -4.64
N SER A 44 4.90 -2.18 -4.02
CA SER A 44 4.38 -3.48 -3.60
C SER A 44 3.49 -4.11 -4.67
N THR A 45 3.57 -5.42 -4.74
CA THR A 45 2.71 -6.30 -5.54
C THR A 45 1.90 -7.22 -4.62
N THR A 46 1.11 -8.12 -5.18
CA THR A 46 0.36 -9.14 -4.44
C THR A 46 1.22 -9.87 -3.41
N LEU A 47 2.50 -10.01 -3.68
CA LEU A 47 3.48 -10.72 -2.88
C LEU A 47 3.57 -10.21 -1.41
N ILE A 48 3.44 -8.91 -1.18
CA ILE A 48 3.56 -8.35 0.18
C ILE A 48 2.47 -8.86 1.13
N TRP A 49 1.39 -9.39 0.57
CA TRP A 49 0.24 -9.91 1.29
C TRP A 49 0.26 -11.42 1.50
N ALA A 50 1.30 -12.13 1.02
CA ALA A 50 1.35 -13.59 0.99
C ALA A 50 1.04 -14.24 2.34
N ARG A 51 1.52 -13.65 3.45
CA ARG A 51 1.30 -14.17 4.82
C ARG A 51 -0.06 -13.79 5.42
N VAL A 52 -0.70 -12.75 4.90
CA VAL A 52 -2.00 -12.26 5.38
C VAL A 52 -3.13 -12.88 4.57
N GLN A 53 -3.01 -12.85 3.23
CA GLN A 53 -4.08 -13.26 2.34
C GLN A 53 -4.46 -14.73 2.50
N SER A 54 -3.49 -15.63 2.60
CA SER A 54 -3.74 -17.07 2.73
C SER A 54 -4.44 -17.45 4.05
N GLU A 55 -4.17 -16.73 5.12
CA GLU A 55 -4.86 -16.96 6.40
C GLU A 55 -6.29 -16.39 6.38
N LEU A 56 -6.46 -15.15 5.91
CA LEU A 56 -7.78 -14.54 5.76
C LEU A 56 -8.69 -15.32 4.79
N ALA A 57 -8.10 -15.96 3.78
CA ALA A 57 -8.83 -16.74 2.78
C ALA A 57 -9.49 -18.02 3.33
N ARG A 58 -9.28 -18.37 4.60
CA ARG A 58 -9.98 -19.46 5.27
C ARG A 58 -11.41 -19.08 5.62
N ASP A 59 -11.66 -17.79 5.88
CA ASP A 59 -12.93 -17.29 6.39
C ASP A 59 -13.62 -16.30 5.45
N PHE A 60 -12.84 -15.68 4.53
CA PHE A 60 -13.27 -14.59 3.66
C PHE A 60 -12.84 -14.82 2.22
N ARG A 61 -13.54 -14.20 1.27
CA ARG A 61 -12.98 -13.96 -0.06
C ARG A 61 -11.99 -12.82 0.02
N VAL A 62 -10.73 -13.02 -0.40
CA VAL A 62 -9.64 -12.06 -0.27
C VAL A 62 -8.97 -11.83 -1.61
N VAL A 63 -8.95 -10.59 -2.05
CA VAL A 63 -8.40 -10.17 -3.33
C VAL A 63 -7.18 -9.27 -3.12
N ALA A 64 -6.03 -9.68 -3.62
CA ALA A 64 -4.86 -8.83 -3.79
C ALA A 64 -4.63 -8.53 -5.27
N TYR A 65 -4.00 -7.42 -5.61
CA TYR A 65 -3.74 -7.06 -7.01
C TYR A 65 -2.39 -6.37 -7.19
N ASP A 66 -1.85 -6.48 -8.39
CA ASP A 66 -0.69 -5.71 -8.81
C ASP A 66 -1.18 -4.41 -9.48
N ARG A 67 -0.76 -3.24 -8.95
CA ARG A 67 -1.07 -1.97 -9.62
C ARG A 67 -0.50 -1.93 -11.03
N ALA A 68 -1.19 -1.23 -11.93
CA ALA A 68 -0.72 -1.10 -13.31
C ALA A 68 0.70 -0.53 -13.39
N GLY A 69 1.60 -1.27 -14.01
CA GLY A 69 3.03 -0.99 -14.14
C GLY A 69 3.91 -1.67 -13.08
N LEU A 70 3.29 -2.45 -12.18
CA LEU A 70 3.99 -3.28 -11.18
C LEU A 70 3.62 -4.75 -11.39
N GLY A 71 4.48 -5.64 -10.93
CA GLY A 71 4.28 -7.07 -10.95
C GLY A 71 3.93 -7.60 -12.34
N PHE A 72 2.83 -8.32 -12.42
CA PHE A 72 2.33 -8.93 -13.67
C PHE A 72 1.22 -8.11 -14.35
N SER A 73 0.95 -6.88 -13.88
CA SER A 73 0.01 -5.96 -14.51
C SER A 73 0.63 -5.16 -15.63
N ASP A 74 -0.16 -4.90 -16.68
CA ASP A 74 0.28 -4.04 -17.77
C ASP A 74 0.51 -2.59 -17.30
N PRO A 75 1.36 -1.82 -18.00
CA PRO A 75 1.58 -0.42 -17.66
C PRO A 75 0.29 0.42 -17.69
N GLY A 76 0.18 1.34 -16.74
CA GLY A 76 -0.91 2.31 -16.67
C GLY A 76 -0.60 3.64 -17.36
N ALA A 77 -1.63 4.46 -17.56
CA ALA A 77 -1.46 5.83 -18.03
C ALA A 77 -0.82 6.70 -16.93
N PHE A 78 0.10 7.58 -17.32
CA PHE A 78 0.73 8.57 -16.46
C PHE A 78 -0.04 9.92 -16.46
N PRO A 79 0.04 10.73 -15.39
CA PRO A 79 0.63 10.41 -14.09
C PRO A 79 -0.18 9.33 -13.35
N ARG A 80 0.49 8.54 -12.49
CA ARG A 80 -0.14 7.48 -11.69
C ARG A 80 -0.82 8.09 -10.45
N THR A 81 -1.90 8.82 -10.66
CA THR A 81 -2.69 9.40 -9.57
C THR A 81 -3.52 8.34 -8.85
N THR A 82 -3.83 8.56 -7.57
CA THR A 82 -4.71 7.69 -6.76
C THR A 82 -6.04 7.43 -7.47
N ARG A 83 -6.64 8.45 -8.09
CA ARG A 83 -7.86 8.31 -8.91
C ARG A 83 -7.71 7.28 -10.03
N ARG A 84 -6.58 7.28 -10.75
CA ARG A 84 -6.33 6.33 -11.84
C ARG A 84 -6.07 4.92 -11.32
N ILE A 85 -5.37 4.82 -10.19
CA ILE A 85 -5.09 3.54 -9.54
C ILE A 85 -6.41 2.89 -9.09
N VAL A 86 -7.25 3.63 -8.39
CA VAL A 86 -8.58 3.15 -7.95
C VAL A 86 -9.49 2.84 -9.14
N GLY A 87 -9.42 3.65 -10.21
CA GLY A 87 -10.15 3.38 -11.44
C GLY A 87 -9.75 2.04 -12.09
N ASP A 88 -8.45 1.73 -12.13
CA ASP A 88 -7.94 0.45 -12.64
C ASP A 88 -8.39 -0.72 -11.73
N LEU A 89 -8.31 -0.56 -10.39
CA LEU A 89 -8.77 -1.56 -9.42
C LEU A 89 -10.26 -1.87 -9.57
N ARG A 90 -11.12 -0.84 -9.57
CA ARG A 90 -12.58 -1.03 -9.73
C ARG A 90 -12.93 -1.68 -11.06
N ALA A 91 -12.25 -1.31 -12.14
CA ALA A 91 -12.45 -1.97 -13.43
C ALA A 91 -12.05 -3.45 -13.38
N ALA A 92 -10.98 -3.80 -12.66
CA ALA A 92 -10.54 -5.18 -12.50
C ALA A 92 -11.51 -5.99 -11.64
N LEU A 93 -11.97 -5.46 -10.50
CA LEU A 93 -12.97 -6.12 -9.64
C LEU A 93 -14.25 -6.41 -10.41
N ARG A 94 -14.82 -5.43 -11.09
CA ARG A 94 -16.04 -5.60 -11.91
C ARG A 94 -15.85 -6.61 -13.04
N ALA A 95 -14.74 -6.53 -13.75
CA ALA A 95 -14.47 -7.46 -14.86
C ALA A 95 -14.17 -8.89 -14.37
N ALA A 96 -13.79 -9.05 -13.11
CA ALA A 96 -13.62 -10.36 -12.45
C ALA A 96 -14.93 -10.90 -11.84
N GLY A 97 -16.03 -10.14 -11.86
CA GLY A 97 -17.28 -10.50 -11.20
C GLY A 97 -17.18 -10.48 -9.67
N ILE A 98 -16.37 -9.57 -9.13
CA ILE A 98 -16.20 -9.39 -7.69
C ILE A 98 -17.03 -8.18 -7.28
N GLU A 99 -18.18 -8.45 -6.70
CA GLU A 99 -19.18 -7.44 -6.37
C GLU A 99 -18.93 -6.82 -4.99
N PRO A 100 -19.26 -5.51 -4.80
CA PRO A 100 -19.25 -4.85 -3.50
C PRO A 100 -20.41 -5.36 -2.60
N PRO A 101 -20.40 -5.03 -1.28
CA PRO A 101 -19.48 -4.13 -0.62
C PRO A 101 -18.16 -4.80 -0.20
N TYR A 102 -17.10 -3.98 -0.08
CA TYR A 102 -15.75 -4.44 0.27
C TYR A 102 -15.33 -3.99 1.67
N VAL A 103 -14.48 -4.80 2.32
CA VAL A 103 -13.57 -4.34 3.37
C VAL A 103 -12.24 -4.02 2.70
N LEU A 104 -11.80 -2.77 2.76
CA LEU A 104 -10.57 -2.30 2.13
C LEU A 104 -9.40 -2.33 3.12
N VAL A 105 -8.28 -2.92 2.74
CA VAL A 105 -7.05 -2.94 3.54
C VAL A 105 -5.95 -2.22 2.77
N GLY A 106 -5.42 -1.12 3.31
CA GLY A 106 -4.39 -0.32 2.66
C GLY A 106 -3.11 -0.22 3.47
N ALA A 107 -1.99 -0.73 2.94
CA ALA A 107 -0.69 -0.57 3.55
C ALA A 107 0.06 0.62 2.95
N SER A 108 0.68 1.48 3.80
CA SER A 108 1.50 2.61 3.33
C SER A 108 0.75 3.44 2.27
N ASN A 109 1.28 3.56 1.05
CA ASN A 109 0.64 4.26 -0.07
C ASN A 109 -0.72 3.65 -0.47
N GLY A 110 -0.96 2.36 -0.24
CA GLY A 110 -2.27 1.73 -0.43
C GLY A 110 -3.38 2.34 0.43
N GLY A 111 -3.03 2.96 1.54
CA GLY A 111 -3.97 3.71 2.37
C GLY A 111 -4.55 4.96 1.68
N PHE A 112 -3.83 5.61 0.75
CA PHE A 112 -4.40 6.68 -0.07
C PHE A 112 -5.44 6.12 -1.05
N GLU A 113 -5.19 4.93 -1.59
CA GLU A 113 -6.12 4.25 -2.50
C GLU A 113 -7.42 3.91 -1.79
N THR A 114 -7.34 3.28 -0.60
CA THR A 114 -8.53 2.85 0.16
C THR A 114 -9.36 4.04 0.63
N ARG A 115 -8.73 5.12 1.13
CA ARG A 115 -9.43 6.35 1.53
C ARG A 115 -10.06 7.06 0.35
N TRP A 116 -9.36 7.15 -0.79
CA TRP A 116 -9.92 7.73 -2.01
C TRP A 116 -11.10 6.90 -2.50
N PHE A 117 -10.99 5.58 -2.48
CA PHE A 117 -12.06 4.65 -2.87
C PHE A 117 -13.31 4.87 -2.01
N ALA A 118 -13.19 4.78 -0.69
CA ALA A 118 -14.32 4.92 0.24
C ALA A 118 -15.01 6.28 0.12
N ARG A 119 -14.24 7.35 -0.09
CA ARG A 119 -14.79 8.70 -0.26
C ARG A 119 -15.61 8.87 -1.53
N HIS A 120 -15.18 8.30 -2.64
CA HIS A 120 -15.82 8.49 -3.95
C HIS A 120 -16.83 7.39 -4.29
N HIS A 121 -16.81 6.29 -3.56
CA HIS A 121 -17.68 5.13 -3.74
C HIS A 121 -18.11 4.57 -2.37
N PRO A 122 -18.74 5.38 -1.50
CA PRO A 122 -19.06 4.98 -0.13
C PRO A 122 -19.98 3.75 -0.08
N ASP A 123 -20.91 3.61 -1.00
CA ASP A 123 -21.84 2.47 -1.07
C ASP A 123 -21.15 1.13 -1.42
N GLU A 124 -19.90 1.20 -1.91
CA GLU A 124 -19.10 0.01 -2.25
C GLU A 124 -18.19 -0.44 -1.10
N VAL A 125 -18.15 0.28 0.05
CA VAL A 125 -17.21 0.01 1.15
C VAL A 125 -17.95 -0.13 2.47
N THR A 126 -17.72 -1.25 3.16
CA THR A 126 -18.37 -1.55 4.44
C THR A 126 -17.41 -1.44 5.64
N GLY A 127 -16.09 -1.39 5.40
CA GLY A 127 -15.09 -1.25 6.45
C GLY A 127 -13.70 -1.00 5.89
N MET A 128 -12.76 -0.55 6.73
CA MET A 128 -11.41 -0.22 6.32
C MET A 128 -10.37 -0.56 7.37
N VAL A 129 -9.22 -1.08 6.93
CA VAL A 129 -8.02 -1.24 7.74
C VAL A 129 -6.89 -0.44 7.09
N LEU A 130 -6.25 0.45 7.85
CA LEU A 130 -5.09 1.23 7.44
C LEU A 130 -3.84 0.70 8.14
N VAL A 131 -2.86 0.22 7.36
CA VAL A 131 -1.66 -0.44 7.87
C VAL A 131 -0.47 0.50 7.68
N ASP A 132 -0.06 1.16 8.75
CA ASP A 132 1.03 2.14 8.83
C ASP A 132 1.09 3.12 7.65
N THR A 133 -0.06 3.66 7.30
CA THR A 133 -0.19 4.67 6.24
C THR A 133 0.01 6.08 6.77
N THR A 134 0.24 7.04 5.89
CA THR A 134 0.37 8.46 6.24
C THR A 134 -0.94 9.21 6.01
N ALA A 135 -1.15 10.30 6.76
CA ALA A 135 -2.27 11.21 6.57
C ALA A 135 -2.18 11.92 5.20
N ASP A 136 -3.32 12.42 4.69
CA ASP A 136 -3.38 13.01 3.36
C ASP A 136 -2.56 14.32 3.24
N ASP A 137 -2.39 15.04 4.33
CA ASP A 137 -1.61 16.29 4.43
C ASP A 137 -0.15 16.09 4.90
N TRP A 138 0.38 14.86 4.80
CA TRP A 138 1.69 14.49 5.33
C TRP A 138 2.84 15.39 4.83
N THR A 139 2.83 15.78 3.54
CA THR A 139 3.85 16.66 2.97
C THR A 139 3.90 18.02 3.68
N LEU A 140 2.73 18.60 3.94
CA LEU A 140 2.62 19.88 4.64
C LEU A 140 3.10 19.79 6.09
N ARG A 141 2.68 18.72 6.80
CA ARG A 141 3.09 18.47 8.19
C ARG A 141 4.59 18.30 8.30
N GLN A 142 5.17 17.47 7.44
CA GLN A 142 6.62 17.20 7.48
C GLN A 142 7.44 18.43 7.08
N GLN A 143 7.00 19.16 6.06
CA GLN A 143 7.70 20.39 5.65
C GLN A 143 7.68 21.46 6.75
N ALA A 144 6.58 21.57 7.50
CA ALA A 144 6.46 22.51 8.61
C ALA A 144 7.35 22.11 9.80
N ALA A 145 7.45 20.81 10.10
CA ALA A 145 8.18 20.30 11.24
C ALA A 145 9.70 20.10 10.98
N ALA A 146 10.07 19.81 9.74
CA ALA A 146 11.43 19.49 9.33
C ALA A 146 11.75 20.17 7.97
N PRO A 147 12.19 21.41 7.94
CA PRO A 147 12.48 22.14 6.71
C PRO A 147 13.46 21.42 5.76
N SER A 148 14.42 20.66 6.31
CA SER A 148 15.39 19.86 5.55
C SER A 148 14.75 18.65 4.83
N TRP A 149 13.53 18.26 5.22
CA TRP A 149 12.84 17.12 4.60
C TRP A 149 12.56 17.31 3.11
N ARG A 150 12.11 18.49 2.70
CA ARG A 150 11.76 18.72 1.29
C ARG A 150 12.96 18.66 0.33
N PRO A 151 14.12 19.26 0.64
CA PRO A 151 15.34 19.03 -0.11
C PRO A 151 15.76 17.56 -0.16
N ALA A 152 15.69 16.84 0.98
CA ALA A 152 16.01 15.42 1.05
C ALA A 152 15.07 14.57 0.17
N TRP A 153 13.76 14.85 0.20
CA TRP A 153 12.77 14.20 -0.64
C TRP A 153 13.01 14.43 -2.15
N ARG A 154 13.32 15.66 -2.54
CA ARG A 154 13.69 15.97 -3.94
C ARG A 154 14.94 15.22 -4.37
N ASN A 155 15.95 15.18 -3.51
CA ASN A 155 17.16 14.40 -3.77
C ASN A 155 16.84 12.92 -3.93
N TYR A 156 16.02 12.35 -3.07
CA TYR A 156 15.53 10.98 -3.19
C TYR A 156 14.85 10.71 -4.55
N LEU A 157 13.92 11.56 -4.99
CA LEU A 157 13.29 11.42 -6.29
C LEU A 157 14.27 11.51 -7.47
N ASN A 158 15.30 12.37 -7.36
CA ASN A 158 16.36 12.45 -8.38
C ASN A 158 17.20 11.16 -8.42
N GLN A 159 17.52 10.60 -7.27
CA GLN A 159 18.20 9.31 -7.19
C GLN A 159 17.35 8.19 -7.82
N LEU A 160 16.05 8.18 -7.58
CA LEU A 160 15.15 7.19 -8.22
C LEU A 160 15.12 7.33 -9.75
N ARG A 161 15.17 8.56 -10.29
CA ARG A 161 15.28 8.77 -11.74
C ARG A 161 16.57 8.21 -12.29
N TYR A 162 17.69 8.42 -11.60
CA TYR A 162 18.97 7.82 -11.96
C TYR A 162 18.92 6.28 -11.92
N VAL A 163 18.33 5.70 -10.87
CA VAL A 163 18.13 4.25 -10.78
C VAL A 163 17.27 3.71 -11.92
N ALA A 164 16.21 4.44 -12.30
CA ALA A 164 15.36 4.10 -13.45
C ALA A 164 16.16 4.09 -14.78
N ASP A 165 17.09 5.02 -14.93
CA ASP A 165 17.98 5.09 -16.09
C ASP A 165 19.01 3.95 -16.08
N CYS A 166 19.54 3.58 -14.91
CA CYS A 166 20.40 2.41 -14.76
C CYS A 166 19.64 1.10 -15.09
N ALA A 167 18.39 0.96 -14.64
CA ALA A 167 17.56 -0.19 -15.00
C ALA A 167 17.30 -0.24 -16.51
N ARG A 168 17.02 0.91 -17.16
CA ARG A 168 16.76 1.00 -18.59
C ARG A 168 18.00 0.68 -19.43
N SER A 169 19.19 1.04 -18.99
CA SER A 169 20.45 0.74 -19.67
C SER A 169 21.00 -0.66 -19.35
N GLY A 170 20.39 -1.40 -18.41
CA GLY A 170 20.92 -2.69 -17.94
C GLY A 170 22.15 -2.55 -17.03
N SER A 171 22.50 -1.34 -16.57
CA SER A 171 23.61 -1.11 -15.67
C SER A 171 23.29 -1.30 -14.19
N LEU A 172 22.01 -1.40 -13.82
CA LEU A 172 21.56 -1.70 -12.45
C LEU A 172 21.85 -3.16 -12.11
N ARG A 173 23.02 -3.44 -11.56
CA ARG A 173 23.52 -4.80 -11.29
C ARG A 173 24.31 -4.86 -9.99
N PRO A 174 24.53 -6.04 -9.39
CA PRO A 174 25.38 -6.22 -8.24
C PRO A 174 26.75 -5.52 -8.43
N GLY A 175 27.21 -4.82 -7.39
CA GLY A 175 28.45 -4.02 -7.41
C GLY A 175 28.22 -2.53 -7.66
N LEU A 176 27.05 -2.11 -8.17
CA LEU A 176 26.67 -0.71 -8.20
C LEU A 176 26.13 -0.28 -6.83
N ALA A 177 26.49 0.92 -6.35
CA ALA A 177 26.03 1.42 -5.05
C ALA A 177 24.49 1.53 -5.00
N GLU A 178 23.87 1.99 -6.08
CA GLU A 178 22.43 2.12 -6.23
C GLU A 178 21.73 0.75 -6.22
N TYR A 179 22.39 -0.31 -6.71
CA TYR A 179 21.83 -1.67 -6.59
C TYR A 179 21.71 -2.05 -5.12
N ALA A 180 22.75 -1.87 -4.31
CA ALA A 180 22.75 -2.21 -2.91
C ALA A 180 21.74 -1.36 -2.10
N GLN A 181 21.52 -0.12 -2.50
CA GLN A 181 20.67 0.83 -1.80
C GLN A 181 19.19 0.71 -2.17
N TYR A 182 18.86 0.49 -3.44
CA TYR A 182 17.48 0.63 -3.95
C TYR A 182 16.83 -0.68 -4.39
N VAL A 183 17.61 -1.68 -4.82
CA VAL A 183 17.06 -3.00 -5.13
C VAL A 183 16.68 -3.71 -3.83
N PRO A 184 15.46 -4.28 -3.73
CA PRO A 184 14.99 -4.88 -2.48
C PRO A 184 15.94 -5.94 -1.94
N GLN A 185 16.39 -5.76 -0.70
CA GLN A 185 17.15 -6.77 0.00
C GLN A 185 16.26 -7.97 0.39
N PRO A 186 16.80 -9.18 0.51
CA PRO A 186 16.05 -10.35 0.95
C PRO A 186 15.39 -10.10 2.31
N MET A 187 14.14 -10.50 2.46
CA MET A 187 13.41 -10.55 3.73
C MET A 187 13.44 -11.99 4.24
N ALA A 188 13.94 -12.20 5.46
CA ALA A 188 14.03 -13.54 6.06
C ALA A 188 12.67 -14.24 6.24
N GLN A 189 11.60 -13.44 6.32
CA GLN A 189 10.22 -13.91 6.47
C GLN A 189 9.60 -14.42 5.15
N LEU A 190 10.27 -14.20 4.00
CA LEU A 190 9.80 -14.63 2.69
C LEU A 190 10.68 -15.73 2.12
N PRO A 191 10.10 -16.73 1.42
CA PRO A 191 10.85 -17.70 0.63
C PRO A 191 11.78 -17.04 -0.40
N GLU A 192 12.84 -17.75 -0.77
CA GLU A 192 13.83 -17.26 -1.74
C GLU A 192 13.19 -16.87 -3.08
N ALA A 193 12.29 -17.69 -3.61
CA ALA A 193 11.57 -17.41 -4.87
C ALA A 193 10.82 -16.06 -4.84
N LEU A 194 10.25 -15.67 -3.70
CA LEU A 194 9.59 -14.38 -3.56
C LEU A 194 10.59 -13.22 -3.42
N ASN A 195 11.71 -13.45 -2.76
CA ASN A 195 12.79 -12.47 -2.69
C ASN A 195 13.43 -12.24 -4.07
N ASP A 196 13.63 -13.31 -4.83
CA ASP A 196 14.14 -13.25 -6.21
C ASP A 196 13.18 -12.44 -7.10
N ARG A 197 11.88 -12.72 -7.02
CA ARG A 197 10.88 -11.96 -7.78
C ARG A 197 10.92 -10.47 -7.44
N ARG A 198 10.98 -10.09 -6.17
CA ARG A 198 11.09 -8.68 -5.77
C ARG A 198 12.31 -8.00 -6.38
N ARG A 199 13.41 -8.70 -6.41
CA ARG A 199 14.65 -8.23 -7.03
C ARG A 199 14.50 -8.07 -8.54
N ASP A 200 13.95 -9.07 -9.23
CA ASP A 200 13.78 -9.06 -10.68
C ASP A 200 12.84 -7.95 -11.14
N GLU A 201 11.75 -7.70 -10.40
CA GLU A 201 10.84 -6.58 -10.66
C GLU A 201 11.58 -5.23 -10.58
N ALA A 202 12.43 -5.04 -9.56
CA ALA A 202 13.21 -3.82 -9.39
C ALA A 202 14.29 -3.61 -10.46
N LEU A 203 14.62 -4.62 -11.25
CA LEU A 203 15.52 -4.49 -12.40
C LEU A 203 14.81 -3.99 -13.66
N THR A 204 13.48 -3.83 -13.62
CA THR A 204 12.70 -3.37 -14.78
C THR A 204 12.52 -1.84 -14.78
N PRO A 205 12.68 -1.16 -15.94
CA PRO A 205 12.48 0.29 -16.02
C PRO A 205 11.05 0.72 -15.68
N GLY A 206 10.05 -0.12 -15.97
CA GLY A 206 8.63 0.13 -15.71
C GLY A 206 8.32 0.28 -14.24
N TYR A 207 8.96 -0.51 -13.39
CA TYR A 207 8.84 -0.48 -11.95
C TYR A 207 9.20 0.91 -11.37
N TRP A 208 10.36 1.44 -11.70
CA TRP A 208 10.83 2.74 -11.20
C TRP A 208 10.00 3.92 -11.73
N ARG A 209 9.64 3.88 -13.01
CA ARG A 209 8.80 4.92 -13.62
C ARG A 209 7.42 4.99 -12.96
N THR A 210 6.83 3.84 -12.66
CA THR A 210 5.55 3.75 -11.96
C THR A 210 5.68 4.31 -10.56
N HIS A 211 6.68 3.86 -9.80
CA HIS A 211 6.96 4.33 -8.45
C HIS A 211 7.17 5.84 -8.38
N ILE A 212 8.05 6.41 -9.20
CA ILE A 212 8.31 7.85 -9.23
C ILE A 212 7.01 8.62 -9.48
N SER A 213 6.22 8.17 -10.45
CA SER A 213 4.96 8.83 -10.79
C SER A 213 3.90 8.74 -9.68
N GLU A 214 3.85 7.63 -8.92
CA GLU A 214 2.99 7.50 -7.74
C GLU A 214 3.44 8.47 -6.63
N CYS A 215 4.75 8.53 -6.33
CA CYS A 215 5.31 9.47 -5.35
C CYS A 215 5.02 10.93 -5.69
N GLU A 216 5.26 11.32 -6.94
CA GLU A 216 5.00 12.69 -7.41
C GLU A 216 3.51 13.05 -7.34
N ALA A 217 2.63 12.12 -7.68
CA ALA A 217 1.19 12.35 -7.63
C ALA A 217 0.66 12.48 -6.21
N ILE A 218 1.16 11.67 -5.27
CA ILE A 218 0.81 11.75 -3.84
C ILE A 218 1.36 13.04 -3.23
N GLU A 219 2.63 13.39 -3.53
CA GLU A 219 3.22 14.66 -3.07
C GLU A 219 2.40 15.85 -3.55
N ALA A 220 2.06 15.89 -4.83
CA ALA A 220 1.29 16.99 -5.40
C ALA A 220 -0.11 17.10 -4.77
N ALA A 221 -0.79 15.99 -4.53
CA ALA A 221 -2.09 15.96 -3.87
C ALA A 221 -1.99 16.45 -2.41
N SER A 222 -0.97 15.99 -1.68
CA SER A 222 -0.72 16.41 -0.30
C SER A 222 -0.35 17.89 -0.20
N ALA A 223 0.51 18.39 -1.09
CA ALA A 223 0.93 19.79 -1.12
C ALA A 223 -0.23 20.76 -1.51
N ALA A 224 -1.22 20.28 -2.23
CA ALA A 224 -2.44 21.05 -2.53
C ALA A 224 -3.39 21.17 -1.32
N GLY A 225 -2.98 20.74 -0.13
CA GLY A 225 -3.76 20.82 1.10
C GLY A 225 -4.40 19.49 1.48
N GLY A 226 -4.10 18.44 0.73
CA GLY A 226 -4.79 17.19 0.90
C GLY A 226 -6.29 17.36 0.66
N VAL A 227 -7.05 16.35 0.90
CA VAL A 227 -8.51 16.51 1.02
C VAL A 227 -8.79 16.83 2.48
N ASP A 228 -9.73 17.73 2.76
CA ASP A 228 -10.21 17.93 4.13
C ASP A 228 -10.71 16.57 4.66
N THR A 229 -9.91 15.98 5.53
CA THR A 229 -10.08 14.59 5.95
C THR A 229 -10.89 14.45 7.23
N ARG A 230 -11.32 15.57 7.83
CA ARG A 230 -12.09 15.53 9.08
C ARG A 230 -13.50 14.96 8.85
N ALA A 231 -13.77 13.84 9.51
CA ALA A 231 -15.07 13.13 9.53
C ALA A 231 -15.57 12.62 8.16
N LEU A 232 -14.70 12.36 7.22
CA LEU A 232 -15.05 12.03 5.83
C LEU A 232 -15.59 10.62 5.62
N LEU A 233 -15.39 9.72 6.57
CA LEU A 233 -15.86 8.35 6.49
C LEU A 233 -17.09 8.09 7.36
N GLY A 234 -17.63 9.16 8.00
CA GLY A 234 -18.81 9.04 8.87
C GLY A 234 -18.59 8.02 9.98
N ASP A 235 -19.41 7.00 10.02
CA ASP A 235 -19.36 5.88 10.97
C ASP A 235 -18.84 4.58 10.33
N LEU A 236 -18.04 4.67 9.24
CA LEU A 236 -17.43 3.49 8.63
C LEU A 236 -16.52 2.77 9.64
N PRO A 237 -16.70 1.46 9.91
CA PRO A 237 -15.75 0.67 10.69
C PRO A 237 -14.32 0.87 10.20
N LEU A 238 -13.42 1.36 11.08
CA LEU A 238 -12.06 1.73 10.73
C LEU A 238 -11.08 1.28 11.82
N VAL A 239 -10.10 0.48 11.43
CA VAL A 239 -8.94 0.14 12.27
C VAL A 239 -7.68 0.70 11.66
N VAL A 240 -6.88 1.42 12.45
CA VAL A 240 -5.58 1.97 12.08
C VAL A 240 -4.49 1.21 12.83
N LEU A 241 -3.65 0.50 12.10
CA LEU A 241 -2.45 -0.15 12.63
C LEU A 241 -1.24 0.78 12.46
N SER A 242 -0.52 1.03 13.53
CA SER A 242 0.67 1.90 13.54
C SER A 242 1.90 1.10 13.92
N ALA A 243 3.01 1.24 13.19
CA ALA A 243 4.29 0.66 13.55
C ALA A 243 4.84 1.29 14.83
N GLY A 244 5.32 0.46 15.77
CA GLY A 244 5.97 0.91 17.00
C GLY A 244 7.44 1.29 16.77
N VAL A 245 8.12 0.62 15.83
CA VAL A 245 9.49 0.93 15.45
C VAL A 245 9.49 1.93 14.28
N ARG A 246 9.86 3.18 14.57
CA ARG A 246 9.87 4.27 13.60
C ARG A 246 11.30 4.64 13.21
N ILE A 247 11.52 4.83 11.91
CA ILE A 247 12.80 5.26 11.37
C ILE A 247 12.57 6.61 10.68
N ALA A 248 13.34 7.63 11.08
CA ALA A 248 13.37 8.90 10.37
C ALA A 248 14.32 8.82 9.17
N PRO A 249 14.05 9.56 8.08
CA PRO A 249 15.02 9.75 7.02
C PRO A 249 16.27 10.48 7.57
N PRO A 250 17.37 10.56 6.82
CA PRO A 250 18.55 11.29 7.25
C PRO A 250 18.28 12.80 7.29
N LEU A 251 17.86 13.27 8.47
CA LEU A 251 17.56 14.66 8.81
C LEU A 251 18.54 15.15 9.91
N PRO A 252 18.73 16.47 10.07
CA PRO A 252 19.38 17.04 11.25
C PRO A 252 18.73 16.54 12.54
N ASN A 253 19.53 16.29 13.58
CA ASN A 253 19.06 15.67 14.83
C ASN A 253 17.95 16.47 15.53
N ASP A 254 17.95 17.78 15.41
CA ASP A 254 16.91 18.67 15.94
C ASP A 254 15.56 18.52 15.19
N GLU A 255 15.60 18.19 13.92
CA GLU A 255 14.41 17.96 13.10
C GLU A 255 13.83 16.53 13.24
N VAL A 256 14.65 15.52 13.59
CA VAL A 256 14.21 14.12 13.68
C VAL A 256 13.03 13.95 14.64
N ARG A 257 13.11 14.57 15.83
CA ARG A 257 12.02 14.46 16.82
C ARG A 257 10.72 15.08 16.31
N ALA A 258 10.82 16.27 15.72
CA ALA A 258 9.65 16.95 15.15
C ALA A 258 9.05 16.15 13.97
N PHE A 259 9.88 15.60 13.10
CA PHE A 259 9.46 14.72 12.03
C PHE A 259 8.69 13.49 12.55
N LEU A 260 9.23 12.78 13.54
CA LEU A 260 8.57 11.61 14.12
C LEU A 260 7.24 11.96 14.80
N ALA A 261 7.16 13.13 15.45
CA ALA A 261 5.91 13.63 16.03
C ALA A 261 4.83 13.89 14.96
N THR A 262 5.20 14.28 13.72
CA THR A 262 4.23 14.44 12.63
C THR A 262 3.65 13.10 12.16
N LEU A 263 4.44 12.03 12.21
CA LEU A 263 3.95 10.69 11.89
C LEU A 263 2.92 10.24 12.91
N GLU A 264 3.17 10.47 14.19
CA GLU A 264 2.24 10.15 15.27
C GLU A 264 0.94 10.94 15.16
N ALA A 265 1.03 12.26 15.01
CA ALA A 265 -0.14 13.11 14.78
C ALA A 265 -0.91 12.72 13.49
N GLY A 266 -0.22 12.21 12.49
CA GLY A 266 -0.83 11.67 11.27
C GLY A 266 -1.66 10.42 11.56
N GLN A 267 -1.19 9.51 12.43
CA GLN A 267 -1.96 8.32 12.81
C GLN A 267 -3.25 8.70 13.56
N GLU A 268 -3.18 9.67 14.48
CA GLU A 268 -4.37 10.18 15.18
C GLU A 268 -5.36 10.85 14.20
N ALA A 269 -4.86 11.58 13.22
CA ALA A 269 -5.70 12.16 12.18
C ALA A 269 -6.41 11.09 11.32
N LEU A 270 -5.77 9.94 11.08
CA LEU A 270 -6.39 8.83 10.37
C LEU A 270 -7.50 8.17 11.19
N VAL A 271 -7.33 8.00 12.49
CA VAL A 271 -8.39 7.51 13.39
C VAL A 271 -9.61 8.43 13.34
N ALA A 272 -9.38 9.74 13.37
CA ALA A 272 -10.43 10.75 13.35
C ALA A 272 -11.22 10.83 12.02
N LEU A 273 -10.86 10.07 11.00
CA LEU A 273 -11.62 9.96 9.74
C LEU A 273 -13.00 9.30 9.95
N SER A 274 -13.14 8.46 10.97
CA SER A 274 -14.39 7.79 11.30
C SER A 274 -14.73 7.97 12.77
N THR A 275 -16.01 8.12 13.08
CA THR A 275 -16.51 8.12 14.47
C THR A 275 -16.33 6.76 15.17
N LEU A 276 -16.13 5.68 14.38
CA LEU A 276 -15.82 4.33 14.86
C LEU A 276 -14.33 3.98 14.67
N GLY A 277 -13.46 4.97 14.47
CA GLY A 277 -12.04 4.76 14.29
C GLY A 277 -11.36 4.22 15.56
N VAL A 278 -10.60 3.13 15.41
CA VAL A 278 -9.80 2.52 16.49
C VAL A 278 -8.34 2.43 16.03
N ARG A 279 -7.40 2.59 16.98
CA ARG A 279 -5.96 2.48 16.69
C ARG A 279 -5.31 1.39 17.52
N HIS A 280 -4.47 0.58 16.86
CA HIS A 280 -3.57 -0.36 17.52
C HIS A 280 -2.12 -0.05 17.15
N CYS A 281 -1.27 0.17 18.15
CA CYS A 281 0.17 0.32 17.97
C CYS A 281 0.84 -1.06 18.08
N ILE A 282 1.56 -1.47 17.04
CA ILE A 282 2.27 -2.75 16.99
C ILE A 282 3.72 -2.51 17.40
N ALA A 283 3.98 -2.62 18.70
CA ALA A 283 5.20 -2.15 19.38
C ALA A 283 6.50 -2.72 18.80
N ASP A 284 6.47 -3.96 18.34
CA ASP A 284 7.62 -4.74 17.85
C ASP A 284 7.64 -4.92 16.31
N SER A 285 6.93 -4.05 15.59
CA SER A 285 6.90 -4.02 14.13
C SER A 285 7.48 -2.73 13.57
N GLY A 286 8.20 -2.84 12.47
CA GLY A 286 8.52 -1.74 11.58
C GLY A 286 7.36 -1.42 10.63
N HIS A 287 7.67 -0.64 9.59
CA HIS A 287 6.71 -0.14 8.61
C HIS A 287 5.91 -1.25 7.89
N ASN A 288 6.48 -2.41 7.69
CA ASN A 288 5.84 -3.52 6.96
C ASN A 288 5.11 -4.48 7.92
N ILE A 289 4.11 -3.99 8.67
CA ILE A 289 3.36 -4.79 9.66
C ILE A 289 2.82 -6.08 9.05
N GLN A 290 2.35 -6.08 7.80
CA GLN A 290 1.84 -7.25 7.09
C GLN A 290 2.91 -8.34 6.84
N ILE A 291 4.19 -7.99 6.98
CA ILE A 291 5.32 -8.92 6.90
C ILE A 291 5.82 -9.29 8.29
N ASP A 292 6.02 -8.28 9.16
CA ASP A 292 6.60 -8.45 10.49
C ASP A 292 5.62 -9.11 11.46
N ARG A 293 4.35 -8.70 11.40
CA ARG A 293 3.25 -9.12 12.28
C ARG A 293 1.96 -9.34 11.50
N PRO A 294 1.92 -10.31 10.56
CA PRO A 294 0.72 -10.58 9.74
C PRO A 294 -0.52 -10.84 10.57
N GLU A 295 -0.38 -11.45 11.77
CA GLU A 295 -1.45 -11.72 12.71
C GLU A 295 -2.17 -10.44 13.18
N ALA A 296 -1.46 -9.32 13.28
CA ALA A 296 -2.07 -8.03 13.65
C ALA A 296 -3.00 -7.52 12.55
N VAL A 297 -2.60 -7.70 11.28
CA VAL A 297 -3.46 -7.30 10.14
C VAL A 297 -4.67 -8.22 10.04
N ILE A 298 -4.50 -9.53 10.26
CA ILE A 298 -5.60 -10.50 10.26
C ILE A 298 -6.61 -10.17 11.35
N ALA A 299 -6.13 -9.90 12.57
CA ALA A 299 -6.98 -9.49 13.70
C ALA A 299 -7.76 -8.19 13.39
N ALA A 300 -7.10 -7.18 12.82
CA ALA A 300 -7.74 -5.92 12.46
C ALA A 300 -8.83 -6.09 11.37
N VAL A 301 -8.62 -6.95 10.39
CA VAL A 301 -9.65 -7.28 9.39
C VAL A 301 -10.83 -7.96 10.05
N THR A 302 -10.59 -8.95 10.92
CA THR A 302 -11.65 -9.65 11.66
C THR A 302 -12.44 -8.69 12.55
N GLU A 303 -11.75 -7.76 13.23
CA GLU A 303 -12.36 -6.70 14.05
C GLU A 303 -13.29 -5.81 13.22
N VAL A 304 -12.80 -5.29 12.08
CA VAL A 304 -13.62 -4.48 11.16
C VAL A 304 -14.83 -5.25 10.67
N VAL A 305 -14.67 -6.51 10.27
CA VAL A 305 -15.80 -7.35 9.83
C VAL A 305 -16.84 -7.56 10.95
N ALA A 306 -16.38 -7.78 12.19
CA ALA A 306 -17.31 -7.88 13.34
C ALA A 306 -18.10 -6.58 13.56
N MET A 307 -17.43 -5.42 13.42
CA MET A 307 -18.10 -4.10 13.53
C MET A 307 -19.15 -3.90 12.41
N THR A 308 -18.97 -4.47 11.22
CA THR A 308 -19.97 -4.37 10.13
C THR A 308 -21.23 -5.20 10.43
N GLY A 309 -21.09 -6.37 11.02
CA GLY A 309 -22.20 -7.26 11.36
C GLY A 309 -23.15 -6.68 12.42
N THR A 310 -22.65 -5.84 13.31
CA THR A 310 -23.47 -5.17 14.34
C THR A 310 -24.34 -4.04 13.79
N ARG A 311 -24.13 -3.59 12.56
CA ARG A 311 -24.93 -2.54 11.87
C ARG A 311 -26.13 -3.11 11.09
N ALA A 312 -26.13 -4.41 10.80
CA ALA A 312 -27.20 -5.07 10.05
C ALA A 312 -28.32 -5.61 10.94
N SER A 313 -28.19 -5.53 12.26
CA SER A 313 -29.15 -5.90 13.30
C SER A 313 -29.81 -4.68 13.93
#